data_2e8ae0319f36654e68969f1eac4dbd7f
#
_entry.id   2e8ae0319f36654e68969f1eac4dbd7f
#
_cell.length_a   1.000
_cell.length_b   1.000
_cell.length_c   1.000
_cell.angle_alpha   90.00
_cell.angle_beta   90.00
_cell.angle_gamma   90.00
#
_symmetry.space_group_name_H-M   'P 1'
#
loop_
_entity.id
_entity.type
_entity.pdbx_description
1 polymer ?
#
loop_
_entity_poly.entity_id
_entity_poly.type
_entity_poly.pdbx_seq_one_letter_code
_entity_poly.pdbx_strand_id
1 'polypeptide(L)'
;MTTPDRRLTDAELAILSLLVEQPMHGYQIEQVIEARGMREWVEMGFSSIYYLLGKLKKSGLLASRMEKAEGKGPAKQVFALTESGRDAWRAAALDAIAHPSHGFSNFQLGLSNIRALEPAQVLSALREYQHDLAENRDRIQAKLDSYGPGIPIEAAILFDLSLRQIICELEWVEELIEKYSFRNTDTSHAEGEA
;
A
#
# COMPACT_ATOMS: atom_id res chain seq x y z
N MET A 1 24.42 -14.30 -19.15
CA MET A 1 24.33 -14.61 -17.70
C MET A 1 22.93 -14.24 -17.26
N THR A 2 22.08 -15.23 -17.10
CA THR A 2 20.70 -15.08 -16.65
C THR A 2 20.71 -14.55 -15.20
N THR A 3 20.14 -13.38 -14.99
CA THR A 3 19.88 -12.83 -13.65
C THR A 3 19.05 -13.87 -12.88
N PRO A 4 19.37 -14.19 -11.62
CA PRO A 4 18.56 -15.11 -10.84
C PRO A 4 17.13 -14.57 -10.77
N ASP A 5 16.18 -15.48 -10.93
CA ASP A 5 14.72 -15.28 -10.85
C ASP A 5 14.31 -14.78 -9.45
N ARG A 6 14.71 -13.56 -9.12
CA ARG A 6 14.42 -12.88 -7.87
C ARG A 6 13.18 -12.01 -8.05
N ARG A 7 12.08 -12.44 -7.50
CA ARG A 7 10.87 -11.60 -7.42
C ARG A 7 11.19 -10.29 -6.69
N LEU A 8 10.86 -9.16 -7.32
CA LEU A 8 10.93 -7.84 -6.68
C LEU A 8 9.87 -7.75 -5.58
N THR A 9 10.20 -7.09 -4.48
CA THR A 9 9.19 -6.70 -3.49
C THR A 9 8.40 -5.50 -3.99
N ASP A 10 7.21 -5.27 -3.44
CA ASP A 10 6.34 -4.14 -3.83
C ASP A 10 7.06 -2.79 -3.68
N ALA A 11 7.83 -2.62 -2.60
CA ALA A 11 8.65 -1.44 -2.39
C ALA A 11 9.80 -1.29 -3.41
N GLU A 12 10.42 -2.39 -3.83
CA GLU A 12 11.44 -2.36 -4.90
C GLU A 12 10.81 -2.00 -6.25
N LEU A 13 9.65 -2.59 -6.56
CA LEU A 13 8.90 -2.27 -7.77
C LEU A 13 8.49 -0.79 -7.79
N ALA A 14 8.00 -0.26 -6.68
CA ALA A 14 7.63 1.16 -6.56
C ALA A 14 8.80 2.10 -6.83
N ILE A 15 9.99 1.82 -6.26
CA ILE A 15 11.20 2.62 -6.52
C ILE A 15 11.61 2.55 -8.00
N LEU A 16 11.61 1.36 -8.59
CA LEU A 16 11.94 1.21 -10.01
C LEU A 16 10.92 1.94 -10.90
N SER A 17 9.62 1.93 -10.55
CA SER A 17 8.56 2.63 -11.27
C SER A 17 8.81 4.14 -11.34
N LEU A 18 9.26 4.76 -10.24
CA LEU A 18 9.62 6.17 -10.24
C LEU A 18 10.86 6.46 -11.10
N LEU A 19 11.86 5.59 -11.03
CA LEU A 19 13.11 5.74 -11.77
C LEU A 19 12.98 5.42 -13.28
N VAL A 20 11.90 4.76 -13.70
CA VAL A 20 11.55 4.61 -15.13
C VAL A 20 11.20 5.95 -15.75
N GLU A 21 10.54 6.84 -15.02
CA GLU A 21 10.13 8.15 -15.49
C GLU A 21 11.34 9.06 -15.70
N GLN A 22 12.23 9.13 -14.71
CA GLN A 22 13.47 9.91 -14.77
C GLN A 22 14.48 9.49 -13.68
N PRO A 23 15.78 9.77 -13.88
CA PRO A 23 16.76 9.63 -12.81
C PRO A 23 16.45 10.56 -11.63
N MET A 24 16.59 10.08 -10.39
CA MET A 24 16.30 10.83 -9.16
C MET A 24 17.34 10.57 -8.07
N HIS A 25 17.53 11.51 -7.18
CA HIS A 25 18.22 11.29 -5.92
C HIS A 25 17.22 10.82 -4.81
N GLY A 26 17.74 10.16 -3.76
CA GLY A 26 16.88 9.54 -2.74
C GLY A 26 15.85 10.47 -2.10
N TYR A 27 16.23 11.71 -1.78
CA TYR A 27 15.30 12.70 -1.25
C TYR A 27 14.18 13.08 -2.24
N GLN A 28 14.49 13.15 -3.53
CA GLN A 28 13.49 13.43 -4.57
C GLN A 28 12.49 12.28 -4.72
N ILE A 29 12.96 11.02 -4.65
CA ILE A 29 12.10 9.83 -4.63
C ILE A 29 11.10 9.94 -3.48
N GLU A 30 11.57 10.30 -2.29
CA GLU A 30 10.71 10.47 -1.13
C GLU A 30 9.65 11.56 -1.34
N GLN A 31 10.06 12.72 -1.83
CA GLN A 31 9.11 13.82 -2.12
C GLN A 31 8.03 13.39 -3.12
N VAL A 32 8.39 12.60 -4.15
CA VAL A 32 7.42 12.11 -5.14
C VAL A 32 6.49 11.06 -4.53
N ILE A 33 7.00 10.14 -3.69
CA ILE A 33 6.18 9.17 -2.96
C ILE A 33 5.12 9.89 -2.12
N GLU A 34 5.53 10.91 -1.36
CA GLU A 34 4.62 11.70 -0.52
C GLU A 34 3.60 12.48 -1.35
N ALA A 35 4.08 13.21 -2.36
CA ALA A 35 3.23 14.04 -3.22
C ALA A 35 2.16 13.21 -3.95
N ARG A 36 2.50 11.99 -4.38
CA ARG A 36 1.58 11.08 -5.07
C ARG A 36 0.75 10.22 -4.13
N GLY A 37 0.95 10.28 -2.82
CA GLY A 37 0.25 9.46 -1.84
C GLY A 37 0.54 7.96 -2.00
N MET A 38 1.73 7.57 -2.48
CA MET A 38 2.04 6.17 -2.78
C MET A 38 2.06 5.27 -1.54
N ARG A 39 2.15 5.85 -0.34
CA ARG A 39 2.07 5.11 0.94
C ARG A 39 0.69 4.53 1.23
N GLU A 40 -0.33 4.96 0.50
CA GLU A 40 -1.66 4.36 0.57
C GLU A 40 -1.70 2.96 -0.06
N TRP A 41 -0.75 2.65 -0.96
CA TRP A 41 -0.72 1.39 -1.72
C TRP A 41 0.54 0.56 -1.51
N VAL A 42 1.60 1.15 -0.95
CA VAL A 42 2.88 0.48 -0.74
C VAL A 42 3.40 0.78 0.66
N GLU A 43 3.60 -0.25 1.46
CA GLU A 43 4.21 -0.13 2.78
C GLU A 43 5.71 0.19 2.63
N MET A 44 6.07 1.47 2.81
CA MET A 44 7.45 1.94 2.65
C MET A 44 7.79 3.06 3.65
N GLY A 45 8.70 2.77 4.56
CA GLY A 45 9.24 3.76 5.50
C GLY A 45 10.37 4.59 4.87
N PHE A 46 10.63 5.77 5.43
CA PHE A 46 11.69 6.70 5.01
C PHE A 46 13.08 6.05 4.92
N SER A 47 13.51 5.39 5.98
CA SER A 47 14.82 4.71 6.04
C SER A 47 14.96 3.55 5.06
N SER A 48 13.82 2.97 4.62
CA SER A 48 13.80 1.86 3.67
C SER A 48 14.22 2.29 2.27
N ILE A 49 13.95 3.54 1.85
CA ILE A 49 14.27 4.05 0.50
C ILE A 49 15.77 3.97 0.24
N TYR A 50 16.60 4.51 1.13
CA TYR A 50 18.06 4.49 0.95
C TYR A 50 18.65 3.08 0.99
N TYR A 51 18.12 2.22 1.87
CA TYR A 51 18.49 0.81 1.91
C TYR A 51 18.16 0.12 0.60
N LEU A 52 16.96 0.32 0.07
CA LEU A 52 16.50 -0.30 -1.18
C LEU A 52 17.29 0.21 -2.39
N LEU A 53 17.59 1.50 -2.46
CA LEU A 53 18.44 2.07 -3.51
C LEU A 53 19.84 1.41 -3.51
N GLY A 54 20.43 1.24 -2.33
CA GLY A 54 21.71 0.52 -2.17
C GLY A 54 21.61 -0.93 -2.61
N LYS A 55 20.55 -1.63 -2.22
CA LYS A 55 20.28 -3.03 -2.57
C LYS A 55 20.08 -3.22 -4.08
N LEU A 56 19.25 -2.38 -4.71
CA LEU A 56 18.97 -2.40 -6.14
C LEU A 56 20.22 -2.05 -6.97
N LYS A 57 21.04 -1.11 -6.50
CA LYS A 57 22.33 -0.82 -7.11
C LYS A 57 23.29 -2.01 -7.01
N LYS A 58 23.39 -2.65 -5.85
CA LYS A 58 24.24 -3.82 -5.63
C LYS A 58 23.83 -5.01 -6.51
N SER A 59 22.53 -5.15 -6.78
CA SER A 59 22.00 -6.19 -7.70
C SER A 59 22.13 -5.82 -9.19
N GLY A 60 22.69 -4.66 -9.52
CA GLY A 60 22.91 -4.24 -10.91
C GLY A 60 21.64 -3.67 -11.61
N LEU A 61 20.53 -3.53 -10.89
CA LEU A 61 19.30 -2.98 -11.46
C LEU A 61 19.33 -1.44 -11.52
N LEU A 62 20.15 -0.79 -10.68
CA LEU A 62 20.37 0.65 -10.70
C LEU A 62 21.86 0.96 -10.91
N ALA A 63 22.11 2.01 -11.69
CA ALA A 63 23.36 2.75 -11.72
C ALA A 63 23.23 4.03 -10.89
N SER A 64 24.36 4.59 -10.43
CA SER A 64 24.34 5.90 -9.78
C SER A 64 25.53 6.73 -10.18
N ARG A 65 25.33 8.05 -10.24
CA ARG A 65 26.37 9.04 -10.47
C ARG A 65 26.30 10.14 -9.42
N MET A 66 27.43 10.80 -9.16
CA MET A 66 27.46 12.00 -8.34
C MET A 66 27.20 13.20 -9.23
N GLU A 67 26.18 13.99 -8.89
CA GLU A 67 25.90 15.26 -9.54
C GLU A 67 26.21 16.41 -8.59
N LYS A 68 26.90 17.46 -9.12
CA LYS A 68 27.12 18.69 -8.34
C LYS A 68 25.76 19.35 -8.12
N ALA A 69 25.49 19.80 -6.89
CA ALA A 69 24.33 20.62 -6.63
C ALA A 69 24.44 21.94 -7.40
N GLU A 70 23.33 22.43 -7.95
CA GLU A 70 23.27 23.80 -8.45
C GLU A 70 23.44 24.74 -7.25
N GLY A 71 24.63 25.42 -7.18
CA GLY A 71 25.02 26.28 -6.07
C GLY A 71 26.04 25.68 -5.11
N LYS A 72 26.08 26.18 -3.84
CA LYS A 72 27.07 25.78 -2.81
C LYS A 72 26.72 24.48 -2.04
N GLY A 73 25.76 23.73 -2.49
CA GLY A 73 25.33 22.48 -1.81
C GLY A 73 26.27 21.30 -2.05
N PRO A 74 26.21 20.25 -1.20
CA PRO A 74 26.98 19.03 -1.40
C PRO A 74 26.52 18.29 -2.67
N ALA A 75 27.45 17.54 -3.29
CA ALA A 75 27.11 16.69 -4.41
C ALA A 75 26.06 15.62 -4.02
N LYS A 76 25.09 15.38 -4.89
CA LYS A 76 24.00 14.42 -4.67
C LYS A 76 24.20 13.16 -5.50
N GLN A 77 23.89 12.01 -4.91
CA GLN A 77 23.90 10.75 -5.64
C GLN A 77 22.57 10.58 -6.37
N VAL A 78 22.60 10.57 -7.70
CA VAL A 78 21.44 10.38 -8.57
C VAL A 78 21.44 8.93 -9.05
N PHE A 79 20.30 8.27 -8.97
CA PHE A 79 20.07 6.90 -9.37
C PHE A 79 19.28 6.86 -10.68
N ALA A 80 19.63 5.89 -11.54
CA ALA A 80 18.93 5.63 -12.80
C ALA A 80 18.83 4.12 -13.02
N LEU A 81 17.81 3.68 -13.74
CA LEU A 81 17.71 2.28 -14.16
C LEU A 81 18.83 1.93 -15.12
N THR A 82 19.36 0.71 -14.94
CA THR A 82 20.13 0.01 -15.97
C THR A 82 19.17 -0.62 -17.00
N GLU A 83 19.70 -1.17 -18.09
CA GLU A 83 18.89 -1.96 -19.02
C GLU A 83 18.25 -3.17 -18.34
N SER A 84 19.05 -3.93 -17.57
CA SER A 84 18.53 -5.04 -16.76
C SER A 84 17.52 -4.60 -15.70
N GLY A 85 17.67 -3.40 -15.13
CA GLY A 85 16.68 -2.82 -14.22
C GLY A 85 15.37 -2.51 -14.90
N ARG A 86 15.40 -2.00 -16.12
CA ARG A 86 14.22 -1.72 -16.92
C ARG A 86 13.48 -2.99 -17.32
N ASP A 87 14.19 -4.04 -17.68
CA ASP A 87 13.60 -5.34 -18.01
C ASP A 87 12.99 -6.02 -16.78
N ALA A 88 13.68 -5.99 -15.64
CA ALA A 88 13.17 -6.52 -14.38
C ALA A 88 11.91 -5.77 -13.92
N TRP A 89 11.90 -4.43 -14.02
CA TRP A 89 10.74 -3.61 -13.73
C TRP A 89 9.55 -3.99 -14.62
N ARG A 90 9.76 -4.06 -15.94
CA ARG A 90 8.69 -4.39 -16.91
C ARG A 90 8.07 -5.75 -16.61
N ALA A 91 8.93 -6.77 -16.38
CA ALA A 91 8.47 -8.12 -16.07
C ALA A 91 7.66 -8.14 -14.77
N ALA A 92 8.14 -7.49 -13.71
CA ALA A 92 7.47 -7.45 -12.41
C ALA A 92 6.14 -6.65 -12.45
N ALA A 93 6.09 -5.54 -13.20
CA ALA A 93 4.88 -4.75 -13.35
C ALA A 93 3.79 -5.54 -14.12
N LEU A 94 4.16 -6.25 -15.18
CA LEU A 94 3.23 -7.11 -15.92
C LEU A 94 2.77 -8.32 -15.08
N ASP A 95 3.67 -8.93 -14.32
CA ASP A 95 3.34 -10.02 -13.40
C ASP A 95 2.35 -9.57 -12.32
N ALA A 96 2.57 -8.39 -11.73
CA ALA A 96 1.67 -7.82 -10.73
C ALA A 96 0.26 -7.51 -11.28
N ILE A 97 0.15 -7.11 -12.55
CA ILE A 97 -1.14 -6.87 -13.20
C ILE A 97 -1.84 -8.20 -13.54
N ALA A 98 -1.07 -9.21 -13.97
CA ALA A 98 -1.62 -10.48 -14.46
C ALA A 98 -2.06 -11.43 -13.33
N HIS A 99 -1.45 -11.32 -12.16
CA HIS A 99 -1.65 -12.28 -11.07
C HIS A 99 -2.15 -11.60 -9.80
N PRO A 100 -3.37 -11.91 -9.35
CA PRO A 100 -3.89 -11.37 -8.10
C PRO A 100 -3.04 -11.87 -6.92
N SER A 101 -2.63 -10.93 -6.06
CA SER A 101 -1.97 -11.29 -4.80
C SER A 101 -3.04 -11.48 -3.71
N HIS A 102 -3.07 -12.65 -3.09
CA HIS A 102 -3.89 -12.92 -1.92
C HIS A 102 -3.01 -12.72 -0.68
N GLY A 103 -3.01 -11.49 -0.15
CA GLY A 103 -2.42 -11.21 1.15
C GLY A 103 -3.36 -11.63 2.27
N PHE A 104 -2.87 -12.35 3.28
CA PHE A 104 -3.62 -12.57 4.52
C PHE A 104 -3.56 -11.28 5.35
N SER A 105 -4.71 -10.73 5.72
CA SER A 105 -4.78 -9.58 6.61
C SER A 105 -4.80 -9.99 8.08
N ASN A 106 -4.25 -9.14 8.96
CA ASN A 106 -4.39 -9.32 10.41
C ASN A 106 -5.86 -9.33 10.84
N PHE A 107 -6.73 -8.62 10.12
CA PHE A 107 -8.16 -8.61 10.34
C PHE A 107 -8.78 -10.01 10.15
N GLN A 108 -8.47 -10.71 9.05
CA GLN A 108 -8.93 -12.08 8.81
C GLN A 108 -8.44 -13.04 9.90
N LEU A 109 -7.19 -12.87 10.35
CA LEU A 109 -6.67 -13.65 11.48
C LEU A 109 -7.43 -13.33 12.78
N GLY A 110 -7.74 -12.07 13.06
CA GLY A 110 -8.58 -11.65 14.17
C GLY A 110 -9.97 -12.29 14.12
N LEU A 111 -10.62 -12.25 12.96
CA LEU A 111 -11.93 -12.87 12.74
C LEU A 111 -11.94 -14.38 12.99
N SER A 112 -10.86 -15.08 12.68
CA SER A 112 -10.75 -16.52 12.95
C SER A 112 -10.79 -16.89 14.44
N ASN A 113 -10.54 -15.91 15.32
CA ASN A 113 -10.51 -16.09 16.78
C ASN A 113 -11.78 -15.57 17.50
N ILE A 114 -12.76 -15.07 16.78
CA ILE A 114 -14.00 -14.48 17.35
C ILE A 114 -14.67 -15.34 18.42
N ARG A 115 -14.66 -16.67 18.25
CA ARG A 115 -15.31 -17.61 19.20
C ARG A 115 -14.64 -17.68 20.56
N ALA A 116 -13.37 -17.26 20.65
CA ALA A 116 -12.59 -17.29 21.89
C ALA A 116 -12.59 -15.93 22.62
N LEU A 117 -13.26 -14.92 22.05
CA LEU A 117 -13.30 -13.57 22.56
C LEU A 117 -14.67 -13.23 23.14
N GLU A 118 -14.71 -12.31 24.10
CA GLU A 118 -15.95 -11.79 24.65
C GLU A 118 -16.75 -11.00 23.59
N PRO A 119 -18.04 -11.27 23.42
CA PRO A 119 -18.85 -10.65 22.36
C PRO A 119 -18.84 -9.12 22.36
N ALA A 120 -18.87 -8.50 23.55
CA ALA A 120 -18.82 -7.04 23.65
C ALA A 120 -17.47 -6.45 23.18
N GLN A 121 -16.37 -7.15 23.40
CA GLN A 121 -15.05 -6.74 22.93
C GLN A 121 -14.94 -6.87 21.41
N VAL A 122 -15.52 -7.94 20.84
CA VAL A 122 -15.56 -8.14 19.39
C VAL A 122 -16.36 -7.01 18.72
N LEU A 123 -17.55 -6.68 19.26
CA LEU A 123 -18.37 -5.59 18.72
C LEU A 123 -17.67 -4.23 18.82
N SER A 124 -16.96 -3.97 19.92
CA SER A 124 -16.15 -2.76 20.06
C SER A 124 -15.06 -2.68 19.02
N ALA A 125 -14.31 -3.77 18.82
CA ALA A 125 -13.24 -3.84 17.83
C ALA A 125 -13.74 -3.71 16.38
N LEU A 126 -14.90 -4.32 16.07
CA LEU A 126 -15.51 -4.18 14.73
C LEU A 126 -15.97 -2.75 14.45
N ARG A 127 -16.50 -2.03 15.45
CA ARG A 127 -16.89 -0.62 15.29
C ARG A 127 -15.67 0.30 15.14
N GLU A 128 -14.60 0.04 15.86
CA GLU A 128 -13.32 0.73 15.69
C GLU A 128 -12.77 0.52 14.27
N TYR A 129 -12.76 -0.73 13.80
CA TYR A 129 -12.34 -1.06 12.45
C TYR A 129 -13.21 -0.36 11.37
N GLN A 130 -14.55 -0.34 11.56
CA GLN A 130 -15.47 0.38 10.67
C GLN A 130 -15.15 1.88 10.63
N HIS A 131 -14.88 2.47 11.78
CA HIS A 131 -14.51 3.89 11.88
C HIS A 131 -13.22 4.19 11.13
N ASP A 132 -12.16 3.40 11.34
CA ASP A 132 -10.87 3.55 10.68
C ASP A 132 -11.00 3.40 9.15
N LEU A 133 -11.81 2.46 8.68
CA LEU A 133 -12.10 2.30 7.25
C LEU A 133 -12.82 3.54 6.68
N ALA A 134 -13.79 4.10 7.41
CA ALA A 134 -14.50 5.30 6.98
C ALA A 134 -13.58 6.51 6.91
N GLU A 135 -12.72 6.71 7.90
CA GLU A 135 -11.70 7.78 7.87
C GLU A 135 -10.72 7.59 6.70
N ASN A 136 -10.30 6.36 6.44
CA ASN A 136 -9.43 6.04 5.32
C ASN A 136 -10.10 6.34 3.97
N ARG A 137 -11.36 5.95 3.79
CA ARG A 137 -12.16 6.31 2.60
C ARG A 137 -12.18 7.82 2.38
N ASP A 138 -12.50 8.58 3.43
CA ASP A 138 -12.64 10.04 3.34
C ASP A 138 -11.30 10.71 3.03
N ARG A 139 -10.20 10.22 3.58
CA ARG A 139 -8.84 10.68 3.28
C ARG A 139 -8.46 10.41 1.82
N ILE A 140 -8.75 9.22 1.30
CA ILE A 140 -8.48 8.86 -0.09
C ILE A 140 -9.36 9.70 -1.04
N GLN A 141 -10.63 9.91 -0.72
CA GLN A 141 -11.53 10.76 -1.49
C GLN A 141 -11.05 12.21 -1.53
N ALA A 142 -10.68 12.78 -0.39
CA ALA A 142 -10.13 14.14 -0.32
C ALA A 142 -8.84 14.28 -1.15
N LYS A 143 -7.99 13.26 -1.15
CA LYS A 143 -6.78 13.24 -1.98
C LYS A 143 -7.14 13.20 -3.47
N LEU A 144 -8.09 12.38 -3.88
CA LEU A 144 -8.60 12.32 -5.26
C LEU A 144 -9.13 13.69 -5.69
N ASP A 145 -9.96 14.31 -4.87
CA ASP A 145 -10.57 15.61 -5.15
C ASP A 145 -9.50 16.72 -5.30
N SER A 146 -8.39 16.60 -4.60
CA SER A 146 -7.27 17.57 -4.68
C SER A 146 -6.57 17.61 -6.04
N TYR A 147 -6.68 16.56 -6.84
CA TYR A 147 -6.12 16.54 -8.19
C TYR A 147 -6.94 17.35 -9.20
N GLY A 148 -8.24 17.50 -8.97
CA GLY A 148 -9.15 18.15 -9.92
C GLY A 148 -9.24 17.43 -11.27
N PRO A 149 -9.64 18.15 -12.35
CA PRO A 149 -9.88 17.53 -13.66
C PRO A 149 -8.62 17.07 -14.41
N GLY A 150 -7.43 17.40 -13.90
CA GLY A 150 -6.14 17.05 -14.52
C GLY A 150 -5.48 15.81 -13.95
N ILE A 151 -6.21 14.95 -13.23
CA ILE A 151 -5.65 13.73 -12.65
C ILE A 151 -5.07 12.80 -13.72
N PRO A 152 -3.82 12.29 -13.59
CA PRO A 152 -3.29 11.25 -14.45
C PRO A 152 -4.16 9.99 -14.43
N ILE A 153 -4.35 9.36 -15.57
CA ILE A 153 -5.23 8.17 -15.69
C ILE A 153 -4.81 7.04 -14.75
N GLU A 154 -3.51 6.85 -14.56
CA GLU A 154 -2.95 5.83 -13.67
C GLU A 154 -3.36 6.08 -12.22
N ALA A 155 -3.32 7.32 -11.78
CA ALA A 155 -3.75 7.72 -10.44
C ALA A 155 -5.26 7.54 -10.28
N ALA A 156 -6.06 7.94 -11.28
CA ALA A 156 -7.52 7.78 -11.26
C ALA A 156 -7.92 6.31 -11.10
N ILE A 157 -7.27 5.40 -11.83
CA ILE A 157 -7.52 3.94 -11.73
C ILE A 157 -7.21 3.42 -10.32
N LEU A 158 -6.10 3.85 -9.71
CA LEU A 158 -5.71 3.41 -8.38
C LEU A 158 -6.68 3.92 -7.31
N PHE A 159 -7.10 5.19 -7.39
CA PHE A 159 -8.09 5.75 -6.47
C PHE A 159 -9.46 5.05 -6.60
N ASP A 160 -9.93 4.81 -7.82
CA ASP A 160 -11.20 4.09 -8.06
C ASP A 160 -11.16 2.68 -7.46
N LEU A 161 -10.08 1.93 -7.71
CA LEU A 161 -9.92 0.60 -7.12
C LEU A 161 -9.91 0.64 -5.60
N SER A 162 -9.11 1.52 -4.98
CA SER A 162 -8.99 1.64 -3.52
C SER A 162 -10.31 2.02 -2.88
N LEU A 163 -11.04 3.00 -3.43
CA LEU A 163 -12.34 3.42 -2.91
C LEU A 163 -13.38 2.29 -3.00
N ARG A 164 -13.44 1.56 -4.12
CA ARG A 164 -14.35 0.42 -4.27
C ARG A 164 -14.06 -0.70 -3.27
N GLN A 165 -12.78 -1.00 -3.03
CA GLN A 165 -12.40 -2.01 -2.05
C GLN A 165 -12.83 -1.61 -0.64
N ILE A 166 -12.55 -0.37 -0.23
CA ILE A 166 -12.95 0.13 1.11
C ILE A 166 -14.47 0.18 1.27
N ILE A 167 -15.20 0.63 0.26
CA ILE A 167 -16.67 0.68 0.31
C ILE A 167 -17.25 -0.73 0.47
N CYS A 168 -16.78 -1.69 -0.31
CA CYS A 168 -17.21 -3.09 -0.20
C CYS A 168 -16.90 -3.68 1.19
N GLU A 169 -15.74 -3.35 1.76
CA GLU A 169 -15.35 -3.82 3.08
C GLU A 169 -16.17 -3.14 4.19
N LEU A 170 -16.48 -1.86 4.08
CA LEU A 170 -17.37 -1.14 4.99
C LEU A 170 -18.77 -1.76 5.02
N GLU A 171 -19.37 -2.01 3.87
CA GLU A 171 -20.68 -2.65 3.74
C GLU A 171 -20.67 -4.03 4.41
N TRP A 172 -19.63 -4.82 4.16
CA TRP A 172 -19.49 -6.15 4.75
C TRP A 172 -19.32 -6.11 6.29
N VAL A 173 -18.53 -5.17 6.81
CA VAL A 173 -18.33 -5.01 8.27
C VAL A 173 -19.63 -4.56 8.94
N GLU A 174 -20.39 -3.65 8.33
CA GLU A 174 -21.69 -3.22 8.82
C GLU A 174 -22.66 -4.40 8.97
N GLU A 175 -22.79 -5.21 7.92
CA GLU A 175 -23.58 -6.44 7.97
C GLU A 175 -23.10 -7.42 9.06
N LEU A 176 -21.78 -7.54 9.26
CA LEU A 176 -21.21 -8.39 10.28
C LEU A 176 -21.57 -7.90 11.69
N ILE A 177 -21.46 -6.60 11.94
CA ILE A 177 -21.83 -5.97 13.21
C ILE A 177 -23.31 -6.23 13.51
N GLU A 178 -24.20 -6.04 12.55
CA GLU A 178 -25.62 -6.31 12.70
C GLU A 178 -25.88 -7.78 13.07
N LYS A 179 -25.37 -8.71 12.26
CA LYS A 179 -25.54 -10.17 12.48
C LYS A 179 -24.99 -10.61 13.84
N TYR A 180 -23.85 -10.04 14.25
CA TYR A 180 -23.21 -10.39 15.51
C TYR A 180 -23.96 -9.81 16.72
N SER A 181 -24.54 -8.61 16.59
CA SER A 181 -25.35 -7.97 17.62
C SER A 181 -26.63 -8.77 17.90
N PHE A 182 -27.34 -9.23 16.86
CA PHE A 182 -28.56 -10.05 17.00
C PHE A 182 -28.31 -11.37 17.72
N ARG A 183 -27.21 -12.07 17.39
CA ARG A 183 -26.87 -13.37 18.02
C ARG A 183 -26.63 -13.23 19.52
N ASN A 184 -26.09 -12.11 19.97
CA ASN A 184 -25.79 -11.90 21.39
C ASN A 184 -27.01 -11.48 22.22
N THR A 185 -28.05 -10.89 21.61
CA THR A 185 -29.31 -10.61 22.28
C THR A 185 -30.14 -11.89 22.51
N ASP A 186 -30.12 -12.84 21.58
CA ASP A 186 -30.85 -14.11 21.71
C ASP A 186 -30.25 -15.05 22.78
N THR A 187 -28.92 -15.07 22.93
CA THR A 187 -28.24 -15.89 23.95
C THR A 187 -28.46 -15.35 25.38
N SER A 188 -28.61 -14.05 25.56
CA SER A 188 -28.86 -13.44 26.88
C SER A 188 -30.30 -13.70 27.41
N HIS A 189 -31.27 -13.98 26.53
CA HIS A 189 -32.63 -14.35 26.91
C HIS A 189 -32.78 -15.84 27.24
N ALA A 190 -31.93 -16.71 26.71
CA ALA A 190 -31.97 -18.15 26.98
C ALA A 190 -31.33 -18.55 28.31
N GLU A 191 -30.43 -17.74 28.87
CA GLU A 191 -29.77 -18.01 30.17
C GLU A 191 -30.52 -17.40 31.37
N GLY A 192 -31.56 -16.60 31.15
CA GLY A 192 -32.38 -15.96 32.19
C GLY A 192 -33.62 -16.78 32.63
N GLU A 193 -33.90 -17.92 31.99
CA GLU A 193 -35.08 -18.77 32.27
C GLU A 193 -34.71 -20.16 32.83
N ALA A 194 -33.50 -20.35 33.37
CA ALA A 194 -33.10 -21.61 34.00
C ALA A 194 -32.93 -21.52 35.52
#